data_e62a47b990c3766c675539f1ae399c92
#
_entry.id   e62a47b990c3766c675539f1ae399c92
#
_cell.length_a   1.000
_cell.length_b   1.000
_cell.length_c   1.000
_cell.angle_alpha   90.00
_cell.angle_beta   90.00
_cell.angle_gamma   90.00
#
_symmetry.space_group_name_H-M   'P 1'
#
loop_
_entity.id
_entity.type
_entity.pdbx_description
1 polymer ?
#
loop_
_entity_poly.entity_id
_entity_poly.type
_entity_poly.pdbx_seq_one_letter_code
_entity_poly.pdbx_strand_id
1 'polypeptide(L)'
;PRYTSTITKAEEAAEDAVISQIAAGLEVYATEQLLDNGRRSWPDNPWDGLDTKPNGYTTDVTDADEDGEWTYNTTSLQITHQRKDNSRFAWDYDKGVQTGDNADVGTLGDREDLE
;
A
#
# COMPACT_ATOMS: atom_id res chain seq x y z
N PRO A 1 -2.38 -22.58 19.05
CA PRO A 1 -2.79 -23.69 18.17
C PRO A 1 -2.21 -23.58 16.78
N ARG A 2 -1.98 -24.70 16.15
CA ARG A 2 -1.39 -24.75 14.81
C ARG A 2 -2.23 -24.03 13.76
N TYR A 3 -3.53 -24.11 13.89
CA TYR A 3 -4.44 -23.51 12.90
C TYR A 3 -4.32 -22.01 12.88
N THR A 4 -4.24 -21.37 14.05
CA THR A 4 -4.08 -19.93 14.13
C THR A 4 -2.77 -19.48 13.49
N SER A 5 -1.67 -20.21 13.76
CA SER A 5 -0.37 -19.91 13.18
C SER A 5 -0.38 -20.05 11.65
N THR A 6 -1.04 -21.09 11.13
CA THR A 6 -1.15 -21.32 9.68
C THR A 6 -1.97 -20.22 9.01
N ILE A 7 -3.09 -19.83 9.62
CA ILE A 7 -3.95 -18.76 9.09
C ILE A 7 -3.19 -17.44 9.07
N THR A 8 -2.44 -17.14 10.14
CA THR A 8 -1.65 -15.92 10.23
C THR A 8 -0.59 -15.87 9.12
N LYS A 9 0.08 -16.98 8.86
CA LYS A 9 1.09 -17.05 7.79
C LYS A 9 0.46 -16.89 6.41
N ALA A 10 -0.72 -17.47 6.20
CA ALA A 10 -1.43 -17.33 4.93
C ALA A 10 -1.85 -15.87 4.71
N GLU A 11 -2.34 -15.21 5.74
CA GLU A 11 -2.71 -13.78 5.64
C GLU A 11 -1.48 -12.91 5.41
N GLU A 12 -0.38 -13.22 6.07
CA GLU A 12 0.89 -12.51 5.86
C GLU A 12 1.37 -12.65 4.42
N ALA A 13 1.31 -13.86 3.87
CA ALA A 13 1.70 -14.08 2.47
C ALA A 13 0.79 -13.33 1.50
N ALA A 14 -0.51 -13.29 1.78
CA ALA A 14 -1.47 -12.54 0.96
C ALA A 14 -1.18 -11.04 1.03
N GLU A 15 -0.85 -10.53 2.21
CA GLU A 15 -0.45 -9.12 2.38
C GLU A 15 0.82 -8.82 1.58
N ASP A 16 1.81 -9.69 1.67
CA ASP A 16 3.07 -9.50 0.92
C ASP A 16 2.81 -9.44 -0.58
N ALA A 17 1.88 -10.26 -1.08
CA ALA A 17 1.50 -10.24 -2.50
C ALA A 17 0.86 -8.91 -2.88
N VAL A 18 -0.04 -8.38 -2.05
CA VAL A 18 -0.68 -7.09 -2.31
C VAL A 18 0.35 -5.96 -2.31
N ILE A 19 1.25 -5.94 -1.34
CA ILE A 19 2.29 -4.90 -1.24
C ILE A 19 3.23 -4.98 -2.45
N SER A 20 3.60 -6.18 -2.90
CA SER A 20 4.41 -6.36 -4.10
C SER A 20 3.70 -5.85 -5.35
N GLN A 21 2.38 -6.07 -5.45
CA GLN A 21 1.58 -5.54 -6.56
C GLN A 21 1.55 -4.02 -6.55
N ILE A 22 1.41 -3.42 -5.37
CA ILE A 22 1.45 -1.95 -5.23
C ILE A 22 2.80 -1.42 -5.69
N ALA A 23 3.90 -2.04 -5.25
CA ALA A 23 5.24 -1.62 -5.64
C ALA A 23 5.42 -1.67 -7.16
N ALA A 24 4.98 -2.76 -7.79
CA ALA A 24 5.03 -2.89 -9.26
C ALA A 24 4.14 -1.84 -9.94
N GLY A 25 2.96 -1.60 -9.40
CA GLY A 25 2.02 -0.61 -9.92
C GLY A 25 2.57 0.81 -9.84
N LEU A 26 3.31 1.13 -8.79
CA LEU A 26 3.96 2.43 -8.66
C LEU A 26 5.00 2.65 -9.76
N GLU A 27 5.75 1.62 -10.13
CA GLU A 27 6.70 1.71 -11.25
C GLU A 27 5.98 1.93 -12.58
N VAL A 28 4.87 1.23 -12.80
CA VAL A 28 4.05 1.42 -14.00
C VAL A 28 3.51 2.85 -14.03
N TYR A 29 2.98 3.33 -12.92
CA TYR A 29 2.47 4.70 -12.81
C TYR A 29 3.55 5.71 -13.19
N ALA A 30 4.75 5.58 -12.62
CA ALA A 30 5.85 6.50 -12.89
C ALA A 30 6.26 6.46 -14.36
N THR A 31 6.27 5.27 -14.98
CA THR A 31 6.59 5.12 -16.40
C THR A 31 5.52 5.80 -17.26
N GLU A 32 4.24 5.65 -16.93
CA GLU A 32 3.16 6.32 -17.64
C GLU A 32 3.28 7.84 -17.54
N GLN A 33 3.65 8.36 -16.37
CA GLN A 33 3.89 9.78 -16.19
C GLN A 33 5.03 10.28 -17.08
N LEU A 34 6.09 9.47 -17.20
CA LEU A 34 7.21 9.80 -18.09
C LEU A 34 6.75 9.89 -19.54
N LEU A 35 5.92 8.94 -19.99
CA LEU A 35 5.41 8.90 -21.36
C LEU A 35 4.44 10.05 -21.64
N ASP A 36 3.58 10.38 -20.69
CA ASP A 36 2.54 11.38 -20.88
C ASP A 36 3.03 12.80 -20.64
N ASN A 37 3.93 12.99 -19.67
CA ASN A 37 4.33 14.32 -19.21
C ASN A 37 5.84 14.58 -19.35
N GLY A 38 6.60 13.62 -19.86
CA GLY A 38 8.04 13.76 -20.05
C GLY A 38 8.86 13.68 -18.77
N ARG A 39 8.23 13.28 -17.66
CA ARG A 39 8.86 13.28 -16.34
C ARG A 39 8.23 12.21 -15.47
N ARG A 40 9.04 11.40 -14.81
CA ARG A 40 8.54 10.41 -13.85
C ARG A 40 8.01 11.13 -12.62
N SER A 41 6.90 10.63 -12.07
CA SER A 41 6.34 11.11 -10.81
C SER A 41 5.55 9.98 -10.15
N TRP A 42 5.35 10.10 -8.85
CA TRP A 42 4.66 9.07 -8.05
C TRP A 42 3.40 9.67 -7.45
N PRO A 43 2.33 8.86 -7.27
CA PRO A 43 1.04 9.38 -6.82
C PRO A 43 1.03 9.74 -5.34
N ASP A 44 0.11 10.58 -4.93
CA ASP A 44 -0.13 10.88 -3.52
C ASP A 44 -0.63 9.65 -2.77
N ASN A 45 -1.50 8.87 -3.39
CA ASN A 45 -2.07 7.67 -2.83
C ASN A 45 -1.46 6.44 -3.55
N PRO A 46 -0.77 5.55 -2.82
CA PRO A 46 -0.11 4.41 -3.47
C PRO A 46 -1.07 3.45 -4.16
N TRP A 47 -2.34 3.42 -3.76
CA TRP A 47 -3.35 2.59 -4.42
C TRP A 47 -3.63 3.04 -5.86
N ASP A 48 -3.32 4.28 -6.20
CA ASP A 48 -3.50 4.79 -7.57
C ASP A 48 -2.58 4.07 -8.58
N GLY A 49 -1.59 3.36 -8.11
CA GLY A 49 -0.75 2.53 -8.97
C GLY A 49 -1.41 1.24 -9.42
N LEU A 50 -2.56 0.88 -8.86
CA LEU A 50 -3.25 -0.36 -9.21
C LEU A 50 -4.57 -0.08 -9.90
N ASP A 51 -4.77 -0.69 -11.08
CA ASP A 51 -6.07 -0.63 -11.76
C ASP A 51 -7.10 -1.50 -11.05
N THR A 52 -6.68 -2.66 -10.54
CA THR A 52 -7.55 -3.58 -9.82
C THR A 52 -7.12 -3.62 -8.36
N LYS A 53 -8.05 -3.27 -7.47
CA LYS A 53 -7.79 -3.28 -6.03
C LYS A 53 -8.13 -4.64 -5.43
N PRO A 54 -7.49 -5.04 -4.32
CA PRO A 54 -7.84 -6.28 -3.65
C PRO A 54 -9.22 -6.23 -3.02
N ASN A 55 -9.77 -7.41 -2.71
CA ASN A 55 -11.00 -7.47 -1.92
C ASN A 55 -10.76 -6.80 -0.58
N GLY A 56 -11.75 -6.07 -0.11
CA GLY A 56 -11.65 -5.35 1.15
C GLY A 56 -11.08 -3.95 1.02
N TYR A 57 -10.60 -3.57 -0.16
CA TYR A 57 -10.15 -2.20 -0.38
C TYR A 57 -11.32 -1.22 -0.21
N THR A 58 -11.07 -0.15 0.52
CA THR A 58 -12.02 0.95 0.65
C THR A 58 -11.33 2.28 0.38
N THR A 59 -12.14 3.30 0.10
CA THR A 59 -11.61 4.65 -0.12
C THR A 59 -11.48 5.44 1.18
N ASP A 60 -11.68 4.81 2.33
CA ASP A 60 -11.49 5.45 3.63
C ASP A 60 -10.05 5.95 3.76
N VAL A 61 -9.90 7.10 4.39
CA VAL A 61 -8.61 7.76 4.55
C VAL A 61 -8.04 7.62 5.96
N THR A 62 -8.59 6.69 6.72
CA THR A 62 -8.20 6.39 8.09
C THR A 62 -7.70 4.95 8.18
N ASP A 63 -7.27 4.52 9.36
CA ASP A 63 -6.82 3.16 9.56
C ASP A 63 -7.96 2.15 9.30
N ALA A 64 -7.59 0.96 8.82
CA ALA A 64 -8.53 -0.13 8.67
C ALA A 64 -9.17 -0.43 10.03
N ASP A 65 -10.49 -0.62 10.04
CA ASP A 65 -11.26 -0.87 11.25
C ASP A 65 -12.26 -2.02 11.09
N GLU A 66 -12.26 -2.69 9.95
CA GLU A 66 -13.09 -3.86 9.69
C GLU A 66 -12.23 -5.01 9.18
N ASP A 67 -12.63 -6.23 9.49
CA ASP A 67 -11.87 -7.41 9.08
C ASP A 67 -11.73 -7.47 7.56
N GLY A 68 -10.50 -7.65 7.11
CA GLY A 68 -10.17 -7.74 5.69
C GLY A 68 -10.00 -6.41 4.99
N GLU A 69 -10.24 -5.30 5.67
CA GLU A 69 -10.17 -3.97 5.04
C GLU A 69 -8.75 -3.54 4.72
N TRP A 70 -8.60 -2.93 3.56
CA TRP A 70 -7.38 -2.25 3.14
C TRP A 70 -7.67 -0.76 2.97
N THR A 71 -6.85 0.09 3.54
CA THR A 71 -6.99 1.55 3.41
C THR A 71 -5.65 2.22 3.15
N TYR A 72 -5.69 3.51 2.84
CA TYR A 72 -4.51 4.38 2.91
C TYR A 72 -4.84 5.53 3.86
N ASN A 73 -4.15 5.59 5.00
CA ASN A 73 -4.32 6.67 5.96
C ASN A 73 -3.54 7.89 5.47
N THR A 74 -4.26 8.94 5.10
CA THR A 74 -3.66 10.15 4.53
C THR A 74 -2.99 11.04 5.56
N THR A 75 -3.20 10.80 6.84
CA THR A 75 -2.53 11.53 7.92
C THR A 75 -1.21 10.87 8.28
N SER A 76 -1.20 9.55 8.47
CA SER A 76 0.02 8.82 8.82
C SER A 76 0.84 8.43 7.59
N LEU A 77 0.26 8.56 6.38
CA LEU A 77 0.87 8.18 5.11
C LEU A 77 1.23 6.69 5.08
N GLN A 78 0.29 5.88 5.58
CA GLN A 78 0.46 4.43 5.65
C GLN A 78 -0.65 3.69 4.96
N ILE A 79 -0.28 2.61 4.25
CA ILE A 79 -1.23 1.60 3.82
C ILE A 79 -1.55 0.76 5.05
N THR A 80 -2.82 0.50 5.32
CA THR A 80 -3.21 -0.30 6.48
C THR A 80 -4.09 -1.47 6.07
N HIS A 81 -4.04 -2.54 6.86
CA HIS A 81 -4.83 -3.74 6.64
C HIS A 81 -5.20 -4.35 7.97
N GLN A 82 -6.46 -4.74 8.13
CA GLN A 82 -6.94 -5.46 9.30
C GLN A 82 -7.17 -6.92 8.93
N ARG A 83 -6.57 -7.82 9.70
CA ARG A 83 -6.76 -9.26 9.54
C ARG A 83 -8.04 -9.71 10.23
N LYS A 84 -8.43 -10.94 9.97
CA LYS A 84 -9.66 -11.50 10.52
C LYS A 84 -9.67 -11.64 12.03
N ASP A 85 -8.51 -11.64 12.66
CA ASP A 85 -8.38 -11.71 14.12
C ASP A 85 -8.30 -10.32 14.77
N ASN A 86 -8.64 -9.28 14.03
CA ASN A 86 -8.58 -7.86 14.41
C ASN A 86 -7.16 -7.29 14.54
N SER A 87 -6.12 -8.07 14.30
CA SER A 87 -4.77 -7.51 14.26
C SER A 87 -4.63 -6.62 13.03
N ARG A 88 -3.88 -5.53 13.17
CA ARG A 88 -3.74 -4.53 12.11
C ARG A 88 -2.28 -4.28 11.84
N PHE A 89 -1.98 -4.08 10.57
CA PHE A 89 -0.61 -3.85 10.11
C PHE A 89 -0.58 -2.67 9.14
N ALA A 90 0.58 -2.07 9.04
CA ALA A 90 0.76 -0.88 8.22
C ALA A 90 2.09 -0.92 7.48
N TRP A 91 2.14 -0.21 6.37
CA TRP A 91 3.35 -0.03 5.55
C TRP A 91 3.46 1.44 5.21
N ASP A 92 4.58 2.04 5.53
CA ASP A 92 4.83 3.44 5.19
C ASP A 92 4.93 3.60 3.69
N TYR A 93 4.34 4.68 3.16
CA TYR A 93 4.55 5.09 1.79
C TYR A 93 5.28 6.43 1.80
N ASP A 94 6.50 6.44 1.29
CA ASP A 94 7.31 7.65 1.20
C ASP A 94 7.52 7.98 -0.27
N LYS A 95 6.80 8.98 -0.77
CA LYS A 95 6.97 9.43 -2.14
C LYS A 95 8.04 10.50 -2.28
N GLY A 96 8.50 11.06 -1.16
CA GLY A 96 9.50 12.13 -1.18
C GLY A 96 9.02 13.38 -1.91
N VAL A 97 9.98 14.16 -2.40
CA VAL A 97 9.70 15.41 -3.09
C VAL A 97 9.43 15.11 -4.56
N GLN A 98 8.25 15.50 -5.05
CA GLN A 98 7.84 15.27 -6.43
C GLN A 98 8.02 16.48 -7.35
N THR A 99 8.47 17.61 -6.81
CA THR A 99 8.73 18.83 -7.59
C THR A 99 10.17 18.90 -8.04
N GLY A 100 10.47 19.82 -8.99
CA GLY A 100 11.82 19.96 -9.52
C GLY A 100 12.03 19.12 -10.78
N ASP A 101 13.26 19.06 -11.25
CA ASP A 101 13.60 18.37 -12.50
C ASP A 101 13.46 16.85 -12.39
N ASN A 102 13.76 16.30 -11.21
CA ASN A 102 13.64 14.86 -10.96
C ASN A 102 12.85 14.65 -9.68
N ALA A 103 11.80 13.83 -9.78
CA ALA A 103 11.04 13.44 -8.61
C ALA A 103 11.78 12.36 -7.81
N ASP A 104 11.59 12.36 -6.50
CA ASP A 104 12.05 11.26 -5.67
C ASP A 104 11.25 10.00 -6.02
N VAL A 105 11.85 8.83 -5.87
CA VAL A 105 11.18 7.56 -6.11
C VAL A 105 10.28 7.25 -4.91
N GLY A 106 9.01 6.95 -5.18
CA GLY A 106 8.09 6.51 -4.15
C GLY A 106 8.45 5.11 -3.66
N THR A 107 8.59 4.95 -2.36
CA THR A 107 8.99 3.66 -1.76
C THR A 107 8.01 3.22 -0.70
N LEU A 108 7.95 1.90 -0.49
CA LEU A 108 7.16 1.28 0.57
C LEU A 108 8.09 0.73 1.64
N GLY A 109 7.72 0.95 2.91
CA GLY A 109 8.46 0.42 4.04
C GLY A 109 8.08 -1.02 4.36
N ASP A 110 8.68 -1.54 5.43
CA ASP A 110 8.41 -2.88 5.92
C ASP A 110 7.11 -2.91 6.72
N ARG A 111 6.54 -4.11 6.88
CA ARG A 111 5.35 -4.32 7.70
C ARG A 111 5.61 -3.86 9.13
N GLU A 112 4.68 -3.06 9.65
CA GLU A 112 4.70 -2.60 11.03
C GLU A 112 3.41 -2.98 11.72
N ASP A 113 3.48 -3.25 13.01
CA ASP A 113 2.30 -3.49 13.81
C ASP A 113 1.62 -2.14 14.08
N LEU A 114 0.34 -2.04 13.78
CA LEU A 114 -0.42 -0.78 13.91
C LEU A 114 -0.93 -0.57 15.33
N GLU A 115 -0.92 -1.60 16.16
CA GLU A 115 -1.44 -1.51 17.55
C GLU A 115 -0.58 -0.64 18.48
#